data_87e8c1e424e908ee71eb771cbef3762e
#
_entry.id   87e8c1e424e908ee71eb771cbef3762e
#
_cell.length_a   1.000
_cell.length_b   1.000
_cell.length_c   1.000
_cell.angle_alpha   90.00
_cell.angle_beta   90.00
_cell.angle_gamma   90.00
#
_symmetry.space_group_name_H-M   'P 1'
#
loop_
_entity.id
_entity.type
_entity.pdbx_description
1 polymer ?
#
loop_
_entity_poly.entity_id
_entity_poly.type
_entity_poly.pdbx_seq_one_letter_code
_entity_poly.pdbx_strand_id
1 'polypeptide(L)'
;RGDVLSDPDAKLRNLTERLAAFPRCRLAHLPTPLEAMERLSRQFDGAKLFVKRDDCTGLAFGGNKVRQLEFYLGQALKEEADTVLITGAVQSNFVRTTAAAAARLGMTCHIQLEERVPDVDALHRTSGNVLLNQILGATLHSYPVGEDEAGADANLGKIAEELRRSGSKPYIIPLGAGHDPLGALGYIDAAAELLAQLDQQSLQLDHLIVSSGSGSTHAGLLFGLRALGSRIGVTGVCPRRDAKSQQLRIAGHVKKLTAMLDIDPVIVSEDICLTDVSLAPGYGQLNEMTLRALQLTAQCEGLFLDPVYTAKAMAGLFHLVEQRAISGNVLFWHTGGQPAIFGYGEALIGEV
;
A
#
# COMPACT_ATOMS: atom_id res chain seq x y z
N ARG A 1 -10.09 27.59 -28.78
CA ARG A 1 -10.23 26.72 -27.58
C ARG A 1 -8.84 26.19 -27.26
N GLY A 2 -7.99 27.10 -26.71
CA GLY A 2 -6.61 26.81 -26.34
C GLY A 2 -6.53 26.45 -24.85
N ASP A 3 -5.82 25.41 -24.58
CA ASP A 3 -4.98 25.09 -23.42
C ASP A 3 -5.49 25.35 -21.98
N VAL A 4 -6.69 24.94 -21.63
CA VAL A 4 -7.10 24.78 -20.23
C VAL A 4 -6.36 23.60 -19.56
N LEU A 5 -5.71 22.73 -20.33
CA LEU A 5 -5.00 21.53 -19.84
C LEU A 5 -3.51 21.78 -19.48
N SER A 6 -2.99 22.99 -19.65
CA SER A 6 -1.61 23.33 -19.25
C SER A 6 -1.51 23.95 -17.85
N ASP A 7 -2.60 24.50 -17.31
CA ASP A 7 -2.63 25.13 -15.99
C ASP A 7 -2.64 24.08 -14.86
N PRO A 8 -1.61 24.03 -13.98
CA PRO A 8 -1.56 23.12 -12.84
C PRO A 8 -2.76 23.22 -11.90
N ASP A 9 -3.26 24.43 -11.67
CA ASP A 9 -4.42 24.67 -10.80
C ASP A 9 -5.70 24.13 -11.42
N ALA A 10 -5.86 24.21 -12.74
CA ALA A 10 -7.00 23.64 -13.44
C ALA A 10 -6.98 22.10 -13.38
N LYS A 11 -5.81 21.47 -13.50
CA LYS A 11 -5.64 20.02 -13.34
C LYS A 11 -6.00 19.57 -11.92
N LEU A 12 -5.51 20.29 -10.93
CA LEU A 12 -5.80 19.98 -9.52
C LEU A 12 -7.30 20.12 -9.22
N ARG A 13 -7.94 21.20 -9.67
CA ARG A 13 -9.39 21.40 -9.50
C ARG A 13 -10.17 20.24 -10.15
N ASN A 14 -9.90 19.91 -11.41
CA ASN A 14 -10.56 18.81 -12.11
C ASN A 14 -10.38 17.48 -11.37
N LEU A 15 -9.16 17.14 -10.96
CA LEU A 15 -8.89 15.90 -10.22
C LEU A 15 -9.66 15.86 -8.89
N THR A 16 -9.67 16.97 -8.15
CA THR A 16 -10.38 17.08 -6.87
C THR A 16 -11.89 16.90 -7.05
N GLU A 17 -12.49 17.51 -8.07
CA GLU A 17 -13.91 17.38 -8.39
C GLU A 17 -14.26 15.92 -8.74
N ARG A 18 -13.42 15.23 -9.54
CA ARG A 18 -13.65 13.83 -9.89
C ARG A 18 -13.54 12.90 -8.66
N LEU A 19 -12.55 13.13 -7.78
CA LEU A 19 -12.42 12.37 -6.53
C LEU A 19 -13.58 12.62 -5.57
N ALA A 20 -14.12 13.82 -5.51
CA ALA A 20 -15.25 14.18 -4.65
C ALA A 20 -16.56 13.47 -5.03
N ALA A 21 -16.68 12.92 -6.25
CA ALA A 21 -17.82 12.11 -6.66
C ALA A 21 -17.89 10.74 -5.96
N PHE A 22 -16.79 10.29 -5.37
CA PHE A 22 -16.71 9.00 -4.67
C PHE A 22 -16.96 9.16 -3.17
N PRO A 23 -17.79 8.29 -2.57
CA PRO A 23 -17.98 8.28 -1.12
C PRO A 23 -16.65 8.09 -0.39
N ARG A 24 -16.43 8.90 0.65
CA ARG A 24 -15.20 8.85 1.45
C ARG A 24 -15.50 9.08 2.92
N CYS A 25 -14.99 8.23 3.81
CA CYS A 25 -14.95 8.48 5.25
C CYS A 25 -13.54 8.86 5.68
N ARG A 26 -13.40 9.83 6.58
CA ARG A 26 -12.09 10.31 7.04
C ARG A 26 -11.57 9.45 8.18
N LEU A 27 -10.45 8.77 7.95
CA LEU A 27 -9.80 7.88 8.89
C LEU A 27 -8.33 8.25 9.16
N ALA A 28 -7.63 8.76 8.15
CA ALA A 28 -6.21 9.06 8.20
C ALA A 28 -5.90 10.42 8.83
N HIS A 29 -4.78 10.50 9.54
CA HIS A 29 -4.16 11.77 9.90
C HIS A 29 -3.34 12.27 8.71
N LEU A 30 -3.76 13.38 8.14
CA LEU A 30 -3.16 13.97 6.93
C LEU A 30 -2.91 15.47 7.11
N PRO A 31 -1.91 16.04 6.43
CA PRO A 31 -0.92 15.36 5.59
C PRO A 31 0.09 14.55 6.42
N THR A 32 0.63 13.46 5.83
CA THR A 32 1.72 12.73 6.48
C THR A 32 3.05 13.46 6.27
N PRO A 33 4.04 13.32 7.19
CA PRO A 33 5.32 14.00 7.05
C PRO A 33 6.10 13.61 5.78
N LEU A 34 6.83 14.57 5.25
CA LEU A 34 7.85 14.40 4.21
C LEU A 34 9.18 14.84 4.82
N GLU A 35 10.11 13.92 5.01
CA GLU A 35 11.34 14.10 5.80
C GLU A 35 12.58 13.68 5.00
N ALA A 36 13.73 14.33 5.26
CA ALA A 36 15.02 13.88 4.76
C ALA A 36 15.56 12.72 5.61
N MET A 37 16.17 11.73 4.96
CA MET A 37 16.90 10.63 5.61
C MET A 37 18.41 10.91 5.49
N GLU A 38 18.92 11.83 6.30
CA GLU A 38 20.28 12.36 6.12
C GLU A 38 21.39 11.34 6.39
N ARG A 39 21.24 10.53 7.45
CA ARG A 39 22.27 9.53 7.81
C ARG A 39 22.26 8.36 6.85
N LEU A 40 21.08 7.97 6.38
CA LEU A 40 20.96 6.92 5.37
C LEU A 40 21.49 7.40 4.01
N SER A 41 21.25 8.66 3.64
CA SER A 41 21.80 9.25 2.41
C SER A 41 23.32 9.19 2.35
N ARG A 42 24.01 9.35 3.49
CA ARG A 42 25.48 9.26 3.57
C ARG A 42 26.04 7.86 3.32
N GLN A 43 25.19 6.83 3.30
CA GLN A 43 25.59 5.47 2.98
C GLN A 43 25.67 5.19 1.47
N PHE A 44 25.16 6.13 0.66
CA PHE A 44 25.04 5.94 -0.79
C PHE A 44 25.55 7.15 -1.55
N ASP A 45 26.37 6.90 -2.57
CA ASP A 45 26.84 7.94 -3.46
C ASP A 45 25.77 8.29 -4.51
N GLY A 46 25.61 9.59 -4.77
CA GLY A 46 24.79 10.08 -5.88
C GLY A 46 23.29 10.16 -5.63
N ALA A 47 22.82 9.85 -4.40
CA ALA A 47 21.41 9.99 -4.05
C ALA A 47 21.24 10.69 -2.69
N LYS A 48 20.25 11.59 -2.63
CA LYS A 48 19.70 12.13 -1.38
C LYS A 48 18.37 11.45 -1.14
N LEU A 49 18.22 10.81 0.01
CA LEU A 49 17.06 10.00 0.34
C LEU A 49 16.09 10.80 1.20
N PHE A 50 14.83 10.68 0.86
CA PHE A 50 13.71 11.26 1.59
C PHE A 50 12.68 10.16 1.91
N VAL A 51 11.83 10.39 2.88
CA VAL A 51 10.75 9.48 3.25
C VAL A 51 9.42 10.19 3.36
N LYS A 52 8.38 9.62 2.74
CA LYS A 52 6.97 9.97 2.95
C LYS A 52 6.39 9.03 3.99
N ARG A 53 5.96 9.57 5.13
CA ARG A 53 5.66 8.84 6.36
C ARG A 53 4.19 8.36 6.43
N ASP A 54 3.76 7.52 5.49
CA ASP A 54 2.42 6.94 5.58
C ASP A 54 2.27 5.88 6.69
N ASP A 55 3.36 5.47 7.31
CA ASP A 55 3.33 4.78 8.60
C ASP A 55 2.69 5.64 9.71
N CYS A 56 2.65 6.98 9.56
CA CYS A 56 2.05 7.93 10.48
C CYS A 56 0.59 8.30 10.14
N THR A 57 -0.13 7.56 9.32
CA THR A 57 -1.56 7.80 9.03
C THR A 57 -2.48 7.57 10.23
N GLY A 58 -1.97 7.04 11.32
CA GLY A 58 -2.55 7.08 12.66
C GLY A 58 -3.34 5.84 13.06
N LEU A 59 -4.38 5.46 12.33
CA LEU A 59 -5.30 4.38 12.73
C LEU A 59 -4.56 3.05 12.94
N ALA A 60 -4.58 2.51 14.14
CA ALA A 60 -4.00 1.22 14.53
C ALA A 60 -2.60 0.98 13.93
N PHE A 61 -1.65 1.82 14.30
CA PHE A 61 -0.27 1.87 13.77
C PHE A 61 -0.15 2.35 12.31
N GLY A 62 -1.20 2.92 11.74
CA GLY A 62 -1.14 3.57 10.43
C GLY A 62 -0.86 2.63 9.25
N GLY A 63 -0.31 3.22 8.21
CA GLY A 63 0.04 2.56 6.96
C GLY A 63 -0.81 3.01 5.78
N ASN A 64 -0.41 2.58 4.59
CA ASN A 64 -1.06 2.96 3.33
C ASN A 64 -2.54 2.52 3.24
N LYS A 65 -2.91 1.49 3.97
CA LYS A 65 -4.26 0.94 3.90
C LYS A 65 -5.31 1.87 4.50
N VAL A 66 -4.91 2.77 5.41
CA VAL A 66 -5.83 3.76 5.98
C VAL A 66 -6.38 4.69 4.89
N ARG A 67 -5.52 5.22 3.99
CA ARG A 67 -5.97 6.03 2.84
C ARG A 67 -6.88 5.26 1.89
N GLN A 68 -6.57 3.99 1.65
CA GLN A 68 -7.38 3.13 0.78
C GLN A 68 -8.75 2.85 1.39
N LEU A 69 -8.79 2.56 2.69
CA LEU A 69 -10.02 2.25 3.42
C LEU A 69 -10.98 3.42 3.50
N GLU A 70 -10.50 4.66 3.45
CA GLU A 70 -11.38 5.83 3.41
C GLU A 70 -12.40 5.74 2.26
N PHE A 71 -12.02 5.21 1.10
CA PHE A 71 -12.90 5.05 -0.05
C PHE A 71 -13.70 3.75 0.00
N TYR A 72 -13.09 2.62 0.36
CA TYR A 72 -13.84 1.37 0.53
C TYR A 72 -14.93 1.49 1.59
N LEU A 73 -14.62 2.05 2.73
CA LEU A 73 -15.59 2.19 3.81
C LEU A 73 -16.54 3.36 3.60
N GLY A 74 -16.13 4.38 2.85
CA GLY A 74 -17.06 5.39 2.34
C GLY A 74 -18.17 4.77 1.49
N GLN A 75 -17.79 3.83 0.61
CA GLN A 75 -18.77 3.09 -0.20
C GLN A 75 -19.61 2.14 0.66
N ALA A 76 -19.00 1.42 1.61
CA ALA A 76 -19.73 0.56 2.53
C ALA A 76 -20.81 1.31 3.33
N LEU A 77 -20.46 2.49 3.84
CA LEU A 77 -21.41 3.36 4.56
C LEU A 77 -22.55 3.86 3.66
N LYS A 78 -22.24 4.21 2.40
CA LYS A 78 -23.26 4.58 1.41
C LYS A 78 -24.25 3.44 1.13
N GLU A 79 -23.76 2.18 1.18
CA GLU A 79 -24.57 0.98 1.01
C GLU A 79 -25.25 0.53 2.32
N GLU A 80 -25.11 1.31 3.40
CA GLU A 80 -25.66 1.00 4.73
C GLU A 80 -25.17 -0.35 5.28
N ALA A 81 -23.94 -0.73 4.96
CA ALA A 81 -23.34 -1.97 5.47
C ALA A 81 -23.11 -1.86 6.99
N ASP A 82 -23.36 -2.96 7.69
CA ASP A 82 -23.11 -3.12 9.14
C ASP A 82 -21.94 -4.08 9.43
N THR A 83 -21.47 -4.75 8.39
CA THR A 83 -20.45 -5.80 8.49
C THR A 83 -19.48 -5.65 7.33
N VAL A 84 -18.18 -5.78 7.60
CA VAL A 84 -17.11 -5.72 6.60
C VAL A 84 -16.39 -7.05 6.55
N LEU A 85 -16.13 -7.54 5.34
CA LEU A 85 -15.33 -8.74 5.10
C LEU A 85 -14.10 -8.39 4.27
N ILE A 86 -12.99 -9.02 4.60
CA ILE A 86 -11.73 -8.90 3.86
C ILE A 86 -10.93 -10.20 3.95
N THR A 87 -10.15 -10.50 2.91
CA THR A 87 -9.18 -11.60 2.91
C THR A 87 -7.74 -11.06 2.86
N GLY A 88 -6.79 -11.80 3.37
CA GLY A 88 -5.37 -11.45 3.31
C GLY A 88 -4.47 -12.50 3.94
N ALA A 89 -3.16 -12.36 3.77
CA ALA A 89 -2.18 -13.21 4.43
C ALA A 89 -2.28 -13.11 5.96
N VAL A 90 -1.74 -14.10 6.68
CA VAL A 90 -1.79 -14.17 8.15
C VAL A 90 -1.28 -12.87 8.80
N GLN A 91 -0.16 -12.31 8.34
CA GLN A 91 0.38 -11.03 8.82
C GLN A 91 0.00 -9.84 7.94
N SER A 92 -1.16 -9.87 7.29
CA SER A 92 -1.62 -8.77 6.45
C SER A 92 -1.88 -7.49 7.24
N ASN A 93 -1.29 -6.40 6.79
CA ASN A 93 -1.55 -5.06 7.32
C ASN A 93 -2.94 -4.55 6.91
N PHE A 94 -3.44 -5.00 5.76
CA PHE A 94 -4.76 -4.58 5.28
C PHE A 94 -5.88 -5.09 6.18
N VAL A 95 -5.84 -6.37 6.57
CA VAL A 95 -6.87 -6.94 7.45
C VAL A 95 -6.87 -6.26 8.81
N ARG A 96 -5.68 -5.95 9.39
CA ARG A 96 -5.58 -5.22 10.65
C ARG A 96 -6.21 -3.82 10.56
N THR A 97 -5.84 -3.04 9.56
CA THR A 97 -6.39 -1.69 9.39
C THR A 97 -7.88 -1.71 9.09
N THR A 98 -8.36 -2.74 8.38
CA THR A 98 -9.80 -2.95 8.16
C THR A 98 -10.53 -3.23 9.46
N ALA A 99 -10.00 -4.12 10.31
CA ALA A 99 -10.58 -4.39 11.63
C ALA A 99 -10.65 -3.12 12.49
N ALA A 100 -9.59 -2.31 12.49
CA ALA A 100 -9.56 -1.05 13.24
C ALA A 100 -10.57 -0.02 12.70
N ALA A 101 -10.67 0.10 11.39
CA ALA A 101 -11.62 1.03 10.75
C ALA A 101 -13.07 0.58 11.00
N ALA A 102 -13.35 -0.71 10.91
CA ALA A 102 -14.66 -1.28 11.22
C ALA A 102 -15.05 -1.00 12.68
N ALA A 103 -14.15 -1.27 13.64
CA ALA A 103 -14.37 -0.97 15.04
C ALA A 103 -14.67 0.51 15.29
N ARG A 104 -13.93 1.43 14.66
CA ARG A 104 -14.14 2.87 14.75
C ARG A 104 -15.49 3.32 14.18
N LEU A 105 -15.98 2.64 13.15
CA LEU A 105 -17.25 2.94 12.49
C LEU A 105 -18.45 2.15 13.06
N GLY A 106 -18.24 1.33 14.09
CA GLY A 106 -19.29 0.52 14.71
C GLY A 106 -19.76 -0.65 13.85
N MET A 107 -18.92 -1.14 12.93
CA MET A 107 -19.20 -2.27 12.05
C MET A 107 -18.59 -3.55 12.59
N THR A 108 -19.24 -4.68 12.35
CA THR A 108 -18.63 -6.00 12.56
C THR A 108 -17.57 -6.29 11.49
N CYS A 109 -16.49 -6.98 11.86
CA CYS A 109 -15.42 -7.30 10.91
C CYS A 109 -15.16 -8.80 10.85
N HIS A 110 -15.20 -9.39 9.66
CA HIS A 110 -14.82 -10.77 9.38
C HIS A 110 -13.58 -10.78 8.50
N ILE A 111 -12.54 -11.47 8.94
CA ILE A 111 -11.26 -11.57 8.27
C ILE A 111 -11.00 -13.00 7.86
N GLN A 112 -10.73 -13.25 6.59
CA GLN A 112 -10.22 -14.51 6.09
C GLN A 112 -8.70 -14.44 6.00
N LEU A 113 -7.99 -15.30 6.74
CA LEU A 113 -6.54 -15.39 6.74
C LEU A 113 -6.06 -16.51 5.80
N GLU A 114 -5.27 -16.13 4.81
CA GLU A 114 -4.71 -17.02 3.80
C GLU A 114 -3.28 -17.45 4.19
N GLU A 115 -3.00 -18.74 4.10
CA GLU A 115 -1.68 -19.32 4.38
C GLU A 115 -0.72 -19.10 3.21
N ARG A 116 -0.07 -17.91 3.16
CA ARG A 116 0.80 -17.50 2.06
C ARG A 116 2.29 -17.70 2.30
N VAL A 117 2.71 -17.80 3.56
CA VAL A 117 4.13 -17.90 3.92
C VAL A 117 4.41 -19.30 4.46
N PRO A 118 5.33 -20.07 3.83
CA PRO A 118 5.69 -21.38 4.31
C PRO A 118 6.56 -21.33 5.55
N ASP A 119 6.65 -22.44 6.27
CA ASP A 119 7.61 -22.68 7.37
C ASP A 119 7.66 -21.58 8.44
N VAL A 120 6.49 -21.06 8.81
CA VAL A 120 6.36 -20.02 9.82
C VAL A 120 6.34 -20.59 11.24
N ASP A 121 6.91 -19.82 12.18
CA ASP A 121 6.88 -20.12 13.61
C ASP A 121 5.53 -19.78 14.28
N ALA A 122 5.43 -20.08 15.59
CA ALA A 122 4.21 -19.82 16.36
C ALA A 122 3.92 -18.31 16.48
N LEU A 123 4.94 -17.45 16.52
CA LEU A 123 4.80 -15.99 16.62
C LEU A 123 4.10 -15.42 15.39
N HIS A 124 4.39 -15.96 14.21
CA HIS A 124 3.73 -15.54 12.97
C HIS A 124 2.20 -15.71 13.01
N ARG A 125 1.71 -16.70 13.77
CA ARG A 125 0.29 -17.01 13.88
C ARG A 125 -0.39 -16.42 15.12
N THR A 126 0.36 -15.88 16.06
CA THR A 126 -0.17 -15.45 17.37
C THR A 126 0.18 -14.01 17.75
N SER A 127 1.17 -13.41 17.11
CA SER A 127 1.67 -12.06 17.40
C SER A 127 1.40 -11.10 16.24
N GLY A 128 1.92 -9.89 16.32
CA GLY A 128 1.83 -8.88 15.27
C GLY A 128 0.39 -8.53 14.89
N ASN A 129 0.11 -8.58 13.60
CA ASN A 129 -1.22 -8.25 13.08
C ASN A 129 -2.32 -9.20 13.56
N VAL A 130 -2.00 -10.49 13.78
CA VAL A 130 -2.99 -11.48 14.27
C VAL A 130 -3.48 -11.11 15.66
N LEU A 131 -2.56 -10.80 16.59
CA LEU A 131 -2.90 -10.33 17.93
C LEU A 131 -3.78 -9.07 17.87
N LEU A 132 -3.42 -8.13 17.03
CA LEU A 132 -4.18 -6.87 16.89
C LEU A 132 -5.60 -7.13 16.34
N ASN A 133 -5.75 -8.03 15.37
CA ASN A 133 -7.08 -8.42 14.85
C ASN A 133 -7.98 -8.98 15.96
N GLN A 134 -7.43 -9.80 16.85
CA GLN A 134 -8.17 -10.38 18.00
C GLN A 134 -8.56 -9.30 19.01
N ILE A 135 -7.63 -8.38 19.35
CA ILE A 135 -7.89 -7.27 20.26
C ILE A 135 -8.98 -6.34 19.69
N LEU A 136 -9.00 -6.15 18.38
CA LEU A 136 -10.00 -5.34 17.68
C LEU A 136 -11.37 -6.05 17.55
N GLY A 137 -11.50 -7.28 18.01
CA GLY A 137 -12.75 -8.04 18.01
C GLY A 137 -13.16 -8.60 16.65
N ALA A 138 -12.23 -8.71 15.70
CA ALA A 138 -12.51 -9.30 14.41
C ALA A 138 -12.76 -10.82 14.51
N THR A 139 -13.72 -11.33 13.75
CA THR A 139 -13.93 -12.77 13.58
C THR A 139 -12.97 -13.30 12.54
N LEU A 140 -12.11 -14.26 12.93
CA LEU A 140 -11.09 -14.82 12.05
C LEU A 140 -11.57 -16.13 11.42
N HIS A 141 -11.39 -16.25 10.11
CA HIS A 141 -11.61 -17.45 9.30
C HIS A 141 -10.28 -17.88 8.68
N SER A 142 -10.04 -19.18 8.56
CA SER A 142 -8.84 -19.72 7.94
C SER A 142 -9.11 -20.10 6.48
N TYR A 143 -8.15 -19.80 5.60
CA TYR A 143 -8.12 -20.28 4.22
C TYR A 143 -6.75 -20.89 3.91
N PRO A 144 -6.67 -22.22 3.67
CA PRO A 144 -5.38 -22.93 3.70
C PRO A 144 -4.53 -22.74 2.43
N VAL A 145 -5.09 -22.19 1.33
CA VAL A 145 -4.41 -22.07 0.03
C VAL A 145 -4.00 -20.62 -0.21
N GLY A 146 -2.70 -20.34 -0.12
CA GLY A 146 -2.19 -18.97 -0.07
C GLY A 146 -2.09 -18.21 -1.40
N GLU A 147 -2.06 -18.90 -2.52
CA GLU A 147 -1.90 -18.31 -3.87
C GLU A 147 -3.14 -18.52 -4.77
N ASP A 148 -4.27 -18.83 -4.17
CA ASP A 148 -5.56 -19.04 -4.84
C ASP A 148 -6.48 -17.83 -4.62
N GLU A 149 -6.23 -16.72 -5.33
CA GLU A 149 -7.06 -15.51 -5.20
C GLU A 149 -8.54 -15.79 -5.54
N ALA A 150 -8.82 -16.58 -6.57
CA ALA A 150 -10.20 -16.86 -6.98
C ALA A 150 -10.95 -17.72 -5.96
N GLY A 151 -10.31 -18.75 -5.42
CA GLY A 151 -10.88 -19.57 -4.36
C GLY A 151 -11.08 -18.82 -3.05
N ALA A 152 -10.14 -17.97 -2.68
CA ALA A 152 -10.25 -17.12 -1.50
C ALA A 152 -11.44 -16.14 -1.62
N ASP A 153 -11.59 -15.48 -2.77
CA ASP A 153 -12.73 -14.59 -3.04
C ASP A 153 -14.06 -15.35 -3.03
N ALA A 154 -14.11 -16.54 -3.62
CA ALA A 154 -15.32 -17.37 -3.62
C ALA A 154 -15.71 -17.82 -2.20
N ASN A 155 -14.72 -18.19 -1.37
CA ASN A 155 -14.98 -18.55 0.03
C ASN A 155 -15.45 -17.35 0.87
N LEU A 156 -14.86 -16.18 0.67
CA LEU A 156 -15.28 -14.95 1.33
C LEU A 156 -16.72 -14.60 0.94
N GLY A 157 -17.10 -14.82 -0.33
CA GLY A 157 -18.47 -14.67 -0.82
C GLY A 157 -19.47 -15.60 -0.12
N LYS A 158 -19.08 -16.84 0.20
CA LYS A 158 -19.93 -17.77 0.97
C LYS A 158 -20.17 -17.28 2.40
N ILE A 159 -19.11 -16.80 3.07
CA ILE A 159 -19.23 -16.21 4.41
C ILE A 159 -20.18 -15.00 4.37
N ALA A 160 -20.06 -14.13 3.38
CA ALA A 160 -20.95 -12.99 3.22
C ALA A 160 -22.41 -13.42 3.02
N GLU A 161 -22.65 -14.48 2.25
CA GLU A 161 -24.02 -14.99 2.02
C GLU A 161 -24.64 -15.58 3.31
N GLU A 162 -23.84 -16.27 4.11
CA GLU A 162 -24.29 -16.77 5.44
C GLU A 162 -24.66 -15.62 6.37
N LEU A 163 -23.86 -14.54 6.37
CA LEU A 163 -24.14 -13.34 7.15
C LEU A 163 -25.43 -12.63 6.67
N ARG A 164 -25.67 -12.55 5.37
CA ARG A 164 -26.94 -12.01 4.83
C ARG A 164 -28.14 -12.80 5.30
N ARG A 165 -28.06 -14.15 5.31
CA ARG A 165 -29.13 -15.01 5.80
C ARG A 165 -29.41 -14.82 7.27
N SER A 166 -28.41 -14.41 8.05
CA SER A 166 -28.58 -14.08 9.48
C SER A 166 -29.04 -12.63 9.73
N GLY A 167 -29.27 -11.85 8.68
CA GLY A 167 -29.81 -10.50 8.77
C GLY A 167 -28.78 -9.37 8.73
N SER A 168 -27.48 -9.68 8.54
CA SER A 168 -26.42 -8.67 8.38
C SER A 168 -26.41 -8.08 6.98
N LYS A 169 -25.83 -6.89 6.84
CA LYS A 169 -25.56 -6.20 5.56
C LYS A 169 -24.06 -6.19 5.29
N PRO A 170 -23.46 -7.28 4.78
CA PRO A 170 -22.03 -7.38 4.59
C PRO A 170 -21.55 -6.63 3.34
N TYR A 171 -20.43 -5.91 3.49
CA TYR A 171 -19.63 -5.32 2.42
C TYR A 171 -18.30 -6.06 2.32
N ILE A 172 -17.95 -6.54 1.13
CA ILE A 172 -16.67 -7.20 0.87
C ILE A 172 -15.70 -6.18 0.32
N ILE A 173 -14.53 -6.03 0.95
CA ILE A 173 -13.43 -5.25 0.39
C ILE A 173 -12.67 -6.15 -0.59
N PRO A 174 -12.75 -5.87 -1.91
CA PRO A 174 -12.14 -6.72 -2.93
C PRO A 174 -10.64 -6.45 -3.04
N LEU A 175 -9.83 -7.49 -3.16
CA LEU A 175 -8.38 -7.40 -3.37
C LEU A 175 -7.93 -7.87 -4.76
N GLY A 176 -8.75 -8.67 -5.43
CA GLY A 176 -8.46 -9.20 -6.76
C GLY A 176 -8.37 -8.13 -7.85
N ALA A 177 -7.55 -8.37 -8.88
CA ALA A 177 -7.39 -7.44 -10.00
C ALA A 177 -8.66 -7.27 -10.86
N GLY A 178 -9.64 -8.16 -10.69
CA GLY A 178 -10.93 -8.11 -11.39
C GLY A 178 -11.85 -6.95 -10.97
N HIS A 179 -11.64 -6.38 -9.79
CA HIS A 179 -12.50 -5.34 -9.21
C HIS A 179 -11.96 -3.93 -9.47
N ASP A 180 -12.82 -2.93 -9.32
CA ASP A 180 -12.42 -1.53 -9.38
C ASP A 180 -11.50 -1.17 -8.20
N PRO A 181 -10.35 -0.51 -8.45
CA PRO A 181 -9.37 -0.22 -7.43
C PRO A 181 -9.75 1.03 -6.62
N LEU A 182 -10.88 1.03 -5.91
CA LEU A 182 -11.34 2.17 -5.10
C LEU A 182 -10.25 2.70 -4.15
N GLY A 183 -9.47 1.81 -3.56
CA GLY A 183 -8.37 2.21 -2.67
C GLY A 183 -7.29 3.04 -3.36
N ALA A 184 -7.10 2.90 -4.67
CA ALA A 184 -6.15 3.71 -5.41
C ALA A 184 -6.52 5.20 -5.43
N LEU A 185 -7.80 5.55 -5.27
CA LEU A 185 -8.26 6.95 -5.18
C LEU A 185 -7.60 7.69 -4.00
N GLY A 186 -7.37 6.99 -2.87
CA GLY A 186 -6.63 7.54 -1.73
C GLY A 186 -5.16 7.87 -2.05
N TYR A 187 -4.59 7.20 -3.05
CA TYR A 187 -3.22 7.47 -3.49
C TYR A 187 -3.13 8.44 -4.66
N ILE A 188 -4.19 8.62 -5.42
CA ILE A 188 -4.33 9.77 -6.34
C ILE A 188 -4.38 11.07 -5.52
N ASP A 189 -5.14 11.10 -4.43
CA ASP A 189 -5.18 12.23 -3.48
C ASP A 189 -3.81 12.45 -2.81
N ALA A 190 -3.11 11.38 -2.43
CA ALA A 190 -1.77 11.45 -1.85
C ALA A 190 -0.71 12.00 -2.81
N ALA A 191 -0.87 11.82 -4.11
CA ALA A 191 0.00 12.43 -5.12
C ALA A 191 -0.15 13.96 -5.12
N ALA A 192 -1.37 14.48 -5.01
CA ALA A 192 -1.62 15.93 -4.87
C ALA A 192 -1.02 16.48 -3.57
N GLU A 193 -1.18 15.75 -2.45
CA GLU A 193 -0.56 16.08 -1.16
C GLU A 193 0.96 16.16 -1.28
N LEU A 194 1.59 15.18 -1.93
CA LEU A 194 3.04 15.18 -2.16
C LEU A 194 3.49 16.39 -2.95
N LEU A 195 2.85 16.71 -4.08
CA LEU A 195 3.24 17.85 -4.91
C LEU A 195 3.12 19.18 -4.15
N ALA A 196 2.08 19.35 -3.34
CA ALA A 196 1.93 20.53 -2.49
C ALA A 196 3.06 20.63 -1.44
N GLN A 197 3.49 19.52 -0.84
CA GLN A 197 4.60 19.49 0.11
C GLN A 197 5.95 19.77 -0.55
N LEU A 198 6.16 19.24 -1.77
CA LEU A 198 7.37 19.51 -2.54
C LEU A 198 7.50 21.01 -2.87
N ASP A 199 6.39 21.65 -3.26
CA ASP A 199 6.34 23.10 -3.49
C ASP A 199 6.64 23.88 -2.22
N GLN A 200 5.96 23.56 -1.11
CA GLN A 200 6.17 24.20 0.20
C GLN A 200 7.62 24.10 0.70
N GLN A 201 8.28 22.98 0.46
CA GLN A 201 9.67 22.72 0.86
C GLN A 201 10.69 23.17 -0.18
N SER A 202 10.26 23.68 -1.35
CA SER A 202 11.12 23.98 -2.51
C SER A 202 12.02 22.80 -2.87
N LEU A 203 11.48 21.57 -2.76
CA LEU A 203 12.18 20.32 -3.02
C LEU A 203 11.82 19.78 -4.42
N GLN A 204 12.82 19.58 -5.23
CA GLN A 204 12.67 18.86 -6.50
C GLN A 204 12.94 17.37 -6.26
N LEU A 205 12.04 16.52 -6.72
CA LEU A 205 12.12 15.07 -6.58
C LEU A 205 12.32 14.43 -7.95
N ASP A 206 13.32 13.54 -8.05
CA ASP A 206 13.63 12.83 -9.30
C ASP A 206 12.89 11.49 -9.37
N HIS A 207 12.90 10.72 -8.27
CA HIS A 207 12.33 9.38 -8.21
C HIS A 207 11.53 9.14 -6.93
N LEU A 208 10.51 8.30 -7.06
CA LEU A 208 9.70 7.78 -5.97
C LEU A 208 9.74 6.24 -6.01
N ILE A 209 10.06 5.64 -4.88
CA ILE A 209 10.10 4.19 -4.68
C ILE A 209 8.98 3.77 -3.74
N VAL A 210 8.19 2.79 -4.15
CA VAL A 210 7.07 2.27 -3.38
C VAL A 210 6.95 0.76 -3.47
N SER A 211 6.46 0.11 -2.43
CA SER A 211 6.11 -1.31 -2.48
C SER A 211 4.90 -1.53 -3.39
N SER A 212 5.00 -2.46 -4.34
CA SER A 212 3.96 -2.77 -5.34
C SER A 212 3.46 -4.21 -5.19
N GLY A 213 2.59 -4.45 -4.20
CA GLY A 213 1.96 -5.75 -3.94
C GLY A 213 0.61 -5.89 -4.64
N SER A 214 -0.49 -5.41 -4.03
CA SER A 214 -1.81 -5.37 -4.67
C SER A 214 -1.84 -4.43 -5.88
N GLY A 215 -0.98 -3.42 -5.88
CA GLY A 215 -0.80 -2.46 -6.94
C GLY A 215 -1.58 -1.15 -6.77
N SER A 216 -2.57 -1.08 -5.88
CA SER A 216 -3.42 0.12 -5.72
C SER A 216 -2.63 1.37 -5.30
N THR A 217 -1.67 1.23 -4.38
CA THR A 217 -0.80 2.35 -3.97
C THR A 217 0.05 2.85 -5.14
N HIS A 218 0.74 1.95 -5.83
CA HIS A 218 1.60 2.27 -6.97
C HIS A 218 0.79 2.90 -8.12
N ALA A 219 -0.30 2.25 -8.53
CA ALA A 219 -1.16 2.75 -9.61
C ALA A 219 -1.78 4.12 -9.28
N GLY A 220 -2.23 4.32 -8.03
CA GLY A 220 -2.78 5.60 -7.59
C GLY A 220 -1.77 6.73 -7.60
N LEU A 221 -0.55 6.50 -7.09
CA LEU A 221 0.54 7.48 -7.13
C LEU A 221 0.94 7.84 -8.57
N LEU A 222 1.17 6.82 -9.41
CA LEU A 222 1.53 7.04 -10.82
C LEU A 222 0.44 7.81 -11.55
N PHE A 223 -0.81 7.39 -11.41
CA PHE A 223 -1.97 8.05 -12.03
C PHE A 223 -2.10 9.51 -11.58
N GLY A 224 -2.08 9.76 -10.26
CA GLY A 224 -2.23 11.09 -9.70
C GLY A 224 -1.11 12.04 -10.14
N LEU A 225 0.15 11.58 -10.09
CA LEU A 225 1.30 12.38 -10.55
C LEU A 225 1.17 12.73 -12.04
N ARG A 226 0.84 11.77 -12.90
CA ARG A 226 0.67 12.03 -14.35
C ARG A 226 -0.54 12.92 -14.65
N ALA A 227 -1.68 12.71 -13.97
CA ALA A 227 -2.86 13.56 -14.12
C ALA A 227 -2.59 15.02 -13.74
N LEU A 228 -1.73 15.25 -12.75
CA LEU A 228 -1.29 16.59 -12.33
C LEU A 228 -0.10 17.13 -13.16
N GLY A 229 0.36 16.38 -14.16
CA GLY A 229 1.44 16.80 -15.07
C GLY A 229 2.85 16.59 -14.55
N SER A 230 3.01 15.93 -13.40
CA SER A 230 4.33 15.59 -12.84
C SER A 230 4.99 14.47 -13.64
N ARG A 231 6.30 14.57 -13.83
CA ARG A 231 7.15 13.59 -14.50
C ARG A 231 8.07 12.83 -13.53
N ILE A 232 7.89 12.97 -12.22
CA ILE A 232 8.62 12.20 -11.22
C ILE A 232 8.56 10.72 -11.59
N GLY A 233 9.73 10.06 -11.65
CA GLY A 233 9.79 8.60 -11.89
C GLY A 233 9.16 7.83 -10.72
N VAL A 234 8.31 6.86 -11.03
CA VAL A 234 7.69 6.01 -9.99
C VAL A 234 8.11 4.57 -10.25
N THR A 235 8.87 4.00 -9.31
CA THR A 235 9.27 2.59 -9.39
C THR A 235 8.63 1.79 -8.27
N GLY A 236 7.88 0.77 -8.64
CA GLY A 236 7.34 -0.23 -7.73
C GLY A 236 8.34 -1.34 -7.47
N VAL A 237 8.56 -1.68 -6.21
CA VAL A 237 9.32 -2.89 -5.84
C VAL A 237 8.33 -4.00 -5.52
N CYS A 238 8.50 -5.15 -6.18
CA CYS A 238 7.56 -6.26 -6.15
C CYS A 238 7.84 -7.20 -4.96
N PRO A 239 6.96 -7.27 -3.94
CA PRO A 239 7.14 -8.19 -2.82
C PRO A 239 6.49 -9.56 -3.02
N ARG A 240 5.70 -9.74 -4.08
CA ARG A 240 4.87 -10.94 -4.26
C ARG A 240 4.96 -11.60 -5.63
N ARG A 241 5.00 -10.81 -6.70
CA ARG A 241 4.99 -11.27 -8.10
C ARG A 241 6.23 -10.77 -8.81
N ASP A 242 6.62 -11.44 -9.89
CA ASP A 242 7.64 -10.91 -10.79
C ASP A 242 7.22 -9.57 -11.43
N ALA A 243 8.19 -8.81 -11.89
CA ALA A 243 7.97 -7.46 -12.43
C ALA A 243 7.04 -7.47 -13.66
N LYS A 244 7.13 -8.49 -14.53
CA LYS A 244 6.30 -8.59 -15.74
C LYS A 244 4.82 -8.79 -15.38
N SER A 245 4.53 -9.72 -14.48
CA SER A 245 3.18 -10.00 -13.99
C SER A 245 2.60 -8.77 -13.27
N GLN A 246 3.42 -8.09 -12.48
CA GLN A 246 3.01 -6.87 -11.78
C GLN A 246 2.74 -5.72 -12.73
N GLN A 247 3.49 -5.57 -13.82
CA GLN A 247 3.28 -4.54 -14.83
C GLN A 247 1.88 -4.65 -15.45
N LEU A 248 1.46 -5.86 -15.80
CA LEU A 248 0.12 -6.11 -16.33
C LEU A 248 -0.97 -5.73 -15.31
N ARG A 249 -0.73 -6.00 -14.04
CA ARG A 249 -1.67 -5.64 -12.95
C ARG A 249 -1.78 -4.12 -12.79
N ILE A 250 -0.67 -3.39 -12.79
CA ILE A 250 -0.67 -1.92 -12.71
C ILE A 250 -1.36 -1.31 -13.93
N ALA A 251 -1.03 -1.78 -15.14
CA ALA A 251 -1.70 -1.32 -16.36
C ALA A 251 -3.23 -1.54 -16.31
N GLY A 252 -3.67 -2.67 -15.76
CA GLY A 252 -5.09 -2.95 -15.52
C GLY A 252 -5.74 -1.98 -14.54
N HIS A 253 -5.06 -1.64 -13.46
CA HIS A 253 -5.54 -0.62 -12.51
C HIS A 253 -5.61 0.77 -13.13
N VAL A 254 -4.58 1.18 -13.88
CA VAL A 254 -4.56 2.47 -14.60
C VAL A 254 -5.74 2.58 -15.55
N LYS A 255 -5.99 1.54 -16.35
CA LYS A 255 -7.15 1.50 -17.27
C LYS A 255 -8.49 1.68 -16.53
N LYS A 256 -8.66 1.03 -15.39
CA LYS A 256 -9.88 1.17 -14.59
C LYS A 256 -10.00 2.55 -13.97
N LEU A 257 -8.91 3.12 -13.46
CA LEU A 257 -8.89 4.48 -12.92
C LEU A 257 -9.24 5.53 -13.98
N THR A 258 -8.71 5.38 -15.21
CA THR A 258 -9.10 6.24 -16.35
C THR A 258 -10.61 6.22 -16.58
N ALA A 259 -11.23 5.02 -16.58
CA ALA A 259 -12.66 4.90 -16.76
C ALA A 259 -13.46 5.45 -15.55
N MET A 260 -13.01 5.20 -14.32
CA MET A 260 -13.69 5.64 -13.10
C MET A 260 -13.70 7.16 -12.94
N LEU A 261 -12.59 7.82 -13.30
CA LEU A 261 -12.42 9.27 -13.10
C LEU A 261 -12.75 10.08 -14.35
N ASP A 262 -12.89 9.44 -15.51
CA ASP A 262 -13.00 10.11 -16.80
C ASP A 262 -11.85 11.12 -17.03
N ILE A 263 -10.63 10.68 -16.69
CA ILE A 263 -9.36 11.39 -16.88
C ILE A 263 -8.38 10.43 -17.55
N ASP A 264 -7.79 10.84 -18.67
CA ASP A 264 -6.66 10.11 -19.27
C ASP A 264 -5.35 10.85 -19.02
N PRO A 265 -4.52 10.36 -18.08
CA PRO A 265 -3.24 10.97 -17.76
C PRO A 265 -2.14 10.62 -18.80
N VAL A 266 -2.46 9.86 -19.84
CA VAL A 266 -1.54 9.40 -20.89
C VAL A 266 -0.35 8.64 -20.28
N ILE A 267 -0.65 7.54 -19.57
CA ILE A 267 0.37 6.63 -19.02
C ILE A 267 0.67 5.54 -20.05
N VAL A 268 1.93 5.45 -20.45
CA VAL A 268 2.45 4.41 -21.33
C VAL A 268 3.14 3.30 -20.53
N SER A 269 3.43 2.17 -21.15
CA SER A 269 4.05 1.02 -20.47
C SER A 269 5.41 1.35 -19.84
N GLU A 270 6.15 2.27 -20.45
CA GLU A 270 7.45 2.75 -19.98
C GLU A 270 7.36 3.59 -18.69
N ASP A 271 6.21 4.18 -18.40
CA ASP A 271 5.94 4.85 -17.12
C ASP A 271 5.78 3.88 -15.95
N ILE A 272 5.44 2.61 -16.23
CA ILE A 272 5.21 1.57 -15.22
C ILE A 272 6.53 0.87 -14.93
N CYS A 273 7.37 1.52 -14.12
CA CYS A 273 8.67 0.98 -13.73
C CYS A 273 8.52 0.03 -12.54
N LEU A 274 9.15 -1.13 -12.63
CA LEU A 274 9.08 -2.19 -11.62
C LEU A 274 10.42 -2.91 -11.47
N THR A 275 10.69 -3.39 -10.26
CA THR A 275 11.79 -4.31 -9.97
C THR A 275 11.35 -5.39 -9.00
N ASP A 276 11.80 -6.62 -9.22
CA ASP A 276 11.60 -7.78 -8.34
C ASP A 276 12.90 -8.29 -7.73
N VAL A 277 13.94 -7.46 -7.74
CA VAL A 277 15.30 -7.82 -7.28
C VAL A 277 15.34 -8.34 -5.85
N SER A 278 14.47 -7.87 -4.98
CA SER A 278 14.38 -8.29 -3.57
C SER A 278 13.27 -9.33 -3.30
N LEU A 279 12.59 -9.83 -4.35
CA LEU A 279 11.45 -10.75 -4.21
C LEU A 279 11.85 -12.12 -3.64
N ALA A 280 12.95 -12.70 -4.17
CA ALA A 280 13.36 -14.05 -3.79
C ALA A 280 13.62 -14.19 -2.26
N PRO A 281 13.30 -15.36 -1.66
CA PRO A 281 12.79 -16.55 -2.30
C PRO A 281 11.28 -16.52 -2.56
N GLY A 282 10.54 -15.53 -2.01
CA GLY A 282 9.11 -15.37 -2.22
C GLY A 282 8.45 -14.38 -1.27
N TYR A 283 7.12 -14.30 -1.38
CA TYR A 283 6.30 -13.42 -0.55
C TYR A 283 6.49 -13.74 0.94
N GLY A 284 6.73 -12.68 1.73
CA GLY A 284 6.87 -12.80 3.18
C GLY A 284 8.11 -13.55 3.65
N GLN A 285 9.01 -13.93 2.74
CA GLN A 285 10.27 -14.61 3.06
C GLN A 285 11.42 -13.62 3.01
N LEU A 286 12.26 -13.65 4.05
CA LEU A 286 13.42 -12.77 4.19
C LEU A 286 14.59 -13.24 3.31
N ASN A 287 15.42 -12.29 2.92
CA ASN A 287 16.72 -12.51 2.31
C ASN A 287 17.73 -11.49 2.86
N GLU A 288 19.00 -11.64 2.52
CA GLU A 288 20.07 -10.77 3.03
C GLU A 288 19.85 -9.29 2.67
N MET A 289 19.36 -9.00 1.45
CA MET A 289 19.08 -7.63 1.03
C MET A 289 17.97 -7.00 1.90
N THR A 290 16.93 -7.77 2.20
CA THR A 290 15.80 -7.33 3.03
C THR A 290 16.23 -7.08 4.47
N LEU A 291 17.03 -7.99 5.05
CA LEU A 291 17.58 -7.84 6.40
C LEU A 291 18.49 -6.62 6.51
N ARG A 292 19.42 -6.46 5.55
CA ARG A 292 20.30 -5.27 5.47
C ARG A 292 19.49 -3.98 5.41
N ALA A 293 18.46 -3.92 4.56
CA ALA A 293 17.64 -2.72 4.40
C ALA A 293 16.89 -2.38 5.69
N LEU A 294 16.29 -3.36 6.36
CA LEU A 294 15.59 -3.20 7.62
C LEU A 294 16.53 -2.68 8.71
N GLN A 295 17.69 -3.33 8.90
CA GLN A 295 18.65 -2.99 9.93
C GLN A 295 19.30 -1.61 9.68
N LEU A 296 19.78 -1.36 8.46
CA LEU A 296 20.45 -0.10 8.13
C LEU A 296 19.50 1.10 8.27
N THR A 297 18.25 0.97 7.82
CA THR A 297 17.24 2.03 7.96
C THR A 297 16.94 2.32 9.44
N ALA A 298 16.77 1.28 10.25
CA ALA A 298 16.55 1.44 11.69
C ALA A 298 17.75 2.10 12.39
N GLN A 299 18.97 1.67 12.09
CA GLN A 299 20.20 2.17 12.72
C GLN A 299 20.57 3.59 12.29
N CYS A 300 20.24 3.96 11.04
CA CYS A 300 20.52 5.30 10.54
C CYS A 300 19.44 6.31 10.92
N GLU A 301 18.16 5.94 10.79
CA GLU A 301 17.05 6.91 10.86
C GLU A 301 16.07 6.63 12.01
N GLY A 302 16.21 5.52 12.75
CA GLY A 302 15.23 5.13 13.77
C GLY A 302 13.88 4.72 13.18
N LEU A 303 13.84 4.38 11.89
CA LEU A 303 12.63 3.97 11.18
C LEU A 303 12.54 2.45 11.11
N PHE A 304 11.39 1.92 11.52
CA PHE A 304 11.12 0.49 11.45
C PHE A 304 10.36 0.14 10.17
N LEU A 305 10.95 -0.73 9.37
CA LEU A 305 10.35 -1.30 8.16
C LEU A 305 9.76 -2.67 8.49
N ASP A 306 8.68 -3.04 7.82
CA ASP A 306 8.17 -4.41 7.92
C ASP A 306 8.95 -5.37 6.99
N PRO A 307 9.08 -6.65 7.35
CA PRO A 307 9.87 -7.60 6.58
C PRO A 307 9.23 -8.02 5.25
N VAL A 308 7.92 -7.81 5.07
CA VAL A 308 7.17 -8.30 3.90
C VAL A 308 7.19 -7.30 2.74
N TYR A 309 6.92 -6.02 3.03
CA TYR A 309 6.71 -4.97 2.02
C TYR A 309 7.79 -3.89 2.05
N THR A 310 7.89 -3.15 3.15
CA THR A 310 8.72 -1.95 3.19
C THR A 310 10.21 -2.24 3.22
N ALA A 311 10.65 -3.31 3.87
CA ALA A 311 12.06 -3.70 3.83
C ALA A 311 12.48 -4.22 2.46
N LYS A 312 11.60 -4.95 1.75
CA LYS A 312 11.87 -5.34 0.36
C LYS A 312 11.90 -4.13 -0.58
N ALA A 313 11.00 -3.16 -0.37
CA ALA A 313 10.99 -1.93 -1.14
C ALA A 313 12.26 -1.09 -0.91
N MET A 314 12.71 -0.97 0.33
CA MET A 314 13.97 -0.28 0.66
C MET A 314 15.19 -1.03 0.12
N ALA A 315 15.19 -2.35 0.14
CA ALA A 315 16.23 -3.17 -0.49
C ALA A 315 16.31 -2.93 -2.00
N GLY A 316 15.16 -2.83 -2.66
CA GLY A 316 15.09 -2.44 -4.07
C GLY A 316 15.64 -1.03 -4.32
N LEU A 317 15.31 -0.06 -3.46
CA LEU A 317 15.86 1.28 -3.52
C LEU A 317 17.40 1.25 -3.41
N PHE A 318 17.94 0.56 -2.41
CA PHE A 318 19.39 0.44 -2.22
C PHE A 318 20.06 -0.13 -3.47
N HIS A 319 19.51 -1.23 -4.00
CA HIS A 319 20.03 -1.84 -5.22
C HIS A 319 20.04 -0.86 -6.41
N LEU A 320 18.94 -0.15 -6.65
CA LEU A 320 18.84 0.78 -7.78
C LEU A 320 19.83 1.95 -7.67
N VAL A 321 20.06 2.47 -6.46
CA VAL A 321 21.06 3.53 -6.21
C VAL A 321 22.48 2.99 -6.37
N GLU A 322 22.81 1.84 -5.79
CA GLU A 322 24.12 1.19 -5.88
C GLU A 322 24.49 0.84 -7.33
N GLN A 323 23.52 0.41 -8.14
CA GLN A 323 23.70 0.17 -9.57
C GLN A 323 23.69 1.45 -10.41
N ARG A 324 23.51 2.63 -9.80
CA ARG A 324 23.37 3.92 -10.47
C ARG A 324 22.24 3.97 -11.50
N ALA A 325 21.21 3.13 -11.31
CA ALA A 325 20.01 3.13 -12.12
C ALA A 325 19.10 4.32 -11.79
N ILE A 326 19.15 4.80 -10.56
CA ILE A 326 18.51 6.03 -10.09
C ILE A 326 19.50 6.87 -9.28
N SER A 327 19.33 8.20 -9.31
CA SER A 327 20.18 9.16 -8.60
C SER A 327 19.39 10.44 -8.28
N GLY A 328 20.04 11.42 -7.66
CA GLY A 328 19.41 12.69 -7.31
C GLY A 328 18.58 12.60 -6.04
N ASN A 329 17.44 13.26 -5.99
CA ASN A 329 16.53 13.26 -4.87
C ASN A 329 15.53 12.10 -5.00
N VAL A 330 15.65 11.09 -4.15
CA VAL A 330 14.88 9.85 -4.19
C VAL A 330 13.99 9.75 -2.96
N LEU A 331 12.68 9.64 -3.17
CA LEU A 331 11.69 9.47 -2.12
C LEU A 331 11.34 7.99 -1.92
N PHE A 332 11.47 7.52 -0.70
CA PHE A 332 10.90 6.27 -0.24
C PHE A 332 9.50 6.50 0.33
N TRP A 333 8.48 5.84 -0.22
CA TRP A 333 7.15 5.88 0.35
C TRP A 333 7.00 4.80 1.43
N HIS A 334 7.06 5.21 2.69
CA HIS A 334 6.95 4.30 3.82
C HIS A 334 5.48 3.92 4.04
N THR A 335 5.09 2.77 3.51
CA THR A 335 3.71 2.29 3.54
C THR A 335 3.27 1.67 4.87
N GLY A 336 4.09 1.75 5.91
CA GLY A 336 3.79 1.21 7.23
C GLY A 336 4.14 -0.27 7.39
N GLY A 337 3.33 -0.99 8.15
CA GLY A 337 3.47 -2.44 8.32
C GLY A 337 4.26 -2.88 9.54
N GLN A 338 4.70 -1.97 10.40
CA GLN A 338 5.56 -2.24 11.56
C GLN A 338 5.05 -3.37 12.48
N PRO A 339 3.74 -3.53 12.76
CA PRO A 339 3.28 -4.64 13.62
C PRO A 339 3.68 -6.03 13.12
N ALA A 340 3.88 -6.23 11.81
CA ALA A 340 4.33 -7.51 11.27
C ALA A 340 5.71 -7.93 11.76
N ILE A 341 6.56 -6.98 12.20
CA ILE A 341 7.90 -7.27 12.76
C ILE A 341 7.78 -8.30 13.89
N PHE A 342 6.81 -8.15 14.77
CA PHE A 342 6.62 -9.04 15.91
C PHE A 342 6.13 -10.45 15.54
N GLY A 343 5.66 -10.64 14.32
CA GLY A 343 5.34 -11.95 13.75
C GLY A 343 6.54 -12.61 13.03
N TYR A 344 7.71 -11.95 13.03
CA TYR A 344 8.95 -12.40 12.40
C TYR A 344 10.14 -12.35 13.37
N GLY A 345 9.89 -12.29 14.69
CA GLY A 345 10.92 -12.01 15.69
C GLY A 345 12.14 -12.94 15.60
N GLU A 346 11.93 -14.26 15.53
CA GLU A 346 13.01 -15.24 15.44
C GLU A 346 13.85 -15.08 14.17
N ALA A 347 13.20 -14.84 13.03
CA ALA A 347 13.88 -14.67 11.76
C ALA A 347 14.69 -13.35 11.67
N LEU A 348 14.33 -12.33 12.45
CA LEU A 348 14.97 -11.01 12.42
C LEU A 348 16.17 -10.90 13.36
N ILE A 349 16.20 -11.67 14.46
CA ILE A 349 17.28 -11.58 15.47
C ILE A 349 18.39 -12.63 15.21
N GLY A 350 18.10 -13.67 14.43
CA GLY A 350 18.94 -14.83 14.30
C GLY A 350 18.87 -15.74 15.53
N GLU A 351 19.54 -16.85 15.51
CA GLU A 351 19.76 -17.66 16.72
C GLU A 351 20.71 -16.87 17.65
N VAL A 352 20.21 -16.48 18.82
CA VAL A 352 21.01 -15.87 19.89
C VAL A 352 21.91 -16.92 20.51
#